data_bf65b4a0f603d6a512743b9fdf0cda75
#
_entry.id   bf65b4a0f603d6a512743b9fdf0cda75
#
_cell.length_a   1.000
_cell.length_b   1.000
_cell.length_c   1.000
_cell.angle_alpha   90.00
_cell.angle_beta   90.00
_cell.angle_gamma   90.00
#
_symmetry.space_group_name_H-M   'P 1'
#
loop_
_entity.id
_entity.type
_entity.pdbx_description
1 polymer ?
#
loop_
_entity_poly.entity_id
_entity_poly.type
_entity_poly.pdbx_seq_one_letter_code
_entity_poly.pdbx_strand_id
1 'polypeptide(L)'
;STLNNRIESELNIGDNIKISHILGNIFQDKSINPIIKQDTGFSLSCFKSKKGRVENLIFNKPTILFSQKGSWKIEIEKFSKEINFKDTISVPLGVNVNIEIDESEVSYLNCVSSI
;
A
#
# COMPACT_ATOMS: atom_id res chain seq x y z
N SER A 1 7.04 -20.59 -7.54
CA SER A 1 7.05 -19.28 -6.94
C SER A 1 7.47 -19.35 -5.48
N THR A 2 8.37 -18.49 -5.11
CA THR A 2 8.85 -18.42 -3.73
C THR A 2 7.89 -17.65 -2.82
N LEU A 3 7.01 -16.87 -3.39
CA LEU A 3 6.01 -16.13 -2.64
C LEU A 3 4.63 -16.60 -3.04
N ASN A 4 3.82 -16.86 -2.05
CA ASN A 4 2.43 -17.23 -2.28
C ASN A 4 1.57 -15.97 -2.33
N ASN A 5 1.96 -15.05 -3.20
CA ASN A 5 1.30 -13.79 -3.41
C ASN A 5 0.47 -13.84 -4.69
N ARG A 6 -0.69 -13.22 -4.64
CA ARG A 6 -1.53 -13.08 -5.82
C ARG A 6 -2.39 -11.83 -5.69
N ILE A 7 -2.78 -11.32 -6.83
CA ILE A 7 -3.71 -10.20 -6.85
C ILE A 7 -5.09 -10.74 -6.52
N GLU A 8 -5.66 -10.24 -5.43
CA GLU A 8 -7.01 -10.60 -5.02
C GLU A 8 -8.06 -9.76 -5.74
N SER A 9 -7.74 -8.50 -6.01
CA SER A 9 -8.66 -7.61 -6.68
C SER A 9 -7.94 -6.38 -7.20
N GLU A 10 -8.53 -5.75 -8.21
CA GLU A 10 -8.09 -4.46 -8.69
C GLU A 10 -9.32 -3.64 -9.02
N LEU A 11 -9.37 -2.40 -8.52
CA LEU A 11 -10.48 -1.51 -8.80
C LEU A 11 -10.05 -0.06 -8.77
N ASN A 12 -10.85 0.80 -9.36
CA ASN A 12 -10.64 2.23 -9.29
C ASN A 12 -11.18 2.77 -7.97
N ILE A 13 -10.39 3.59 -7.31
CA ILE A 13 -10.84 4.32 -6.13
C ILE A 13 -10.45 5.79 -6.31
N GLY A 14 -11.32 6.68 -5.84
CA GLY A 14 -11.06 8.09 -6.01
C GLY A 14 -10.99 8.50 -7.47
N ASP A 15 -10.21 9.53 -7.76
CA ASP A 15 -10.06 10.11 -9.09
C ASP A 15 -8.82 9.51 -9.76
N ASN A 16 -9.05 8.63 -10.73
CA ASN A 16 -8.03 7.98 -11.55
C ASN A 16 -6.96 7.19 -10.78
N ILE A 17 -7.28 6.71 -9.59
CA ILE A 17 -6.38 5.85 -8.83
C ILE A 17 -6.94 4.44 -8.79
N LYS A 18 -6.10 3.49 -9.16
CA LYS A 18 -6.42 2.07 -9.05
C LYS A 18 -5.74 1.49 -7.82
N ILE A 19 -6.44 0.62 -7.13
CA ILE A 19 -5.85 -0.16 -6.05
C ILE A 19 -5.88 -1.63 -6.43
N SER A 20 -4.75 -2.29 -6.25
CA SER A 20 -4.63 -3.73 -6.40
C SER A 20 -4.38 -4.31 -5.01
N HIS A 21 -5.17 -5.27 -4.63
CA HIS A 21 -5.01 -5.93 -3.34
C HIS A 21 -4.30 -7.27 -3.54
N ILE A 22 -3.23 -7.44 -2.83
CA ILE A 22 -2.43 -8.66 -2.87
C ILE A 22 -2.40 -9.24 -1.47
N LEU A 23 -2.87 -10.47 -1.34
CA LEU A 23 -2.75 -11.20 -0.09
C LEU A 23 -1.52 -12.09 -0.19
N GLY A 24 -0.61 -11.90 0.74
CA GLY A 24 0.64 -12.63 0.72
C GLY A 24 0.95 -13.27 2.05
N ASN A 25 1.63 -14.37 1.96
CA ASN A 25 2.21 -15.04 3.10
C ASN A 25 3.56 -15.61 2.67
N ILE A 26 4.60 -14.83 2.93
CA ILE A 26 5.95 -15.20 2.49
C ILE A 26 6.48 -16.43 3.19
N PHE A 27 5.84 -16.82 4.30
CA PHE A 27 6.32 -17.93 5.12
C PHE A 27 5.69 -19.25 4.73
N GLN A 28 4.84 -19.25 3.74
CA GLN A 28 4.33 -20.49 3.16
C GLN A 28 5.35 -21.17 2.26
N ASP A 29 6.36 -20.44 1.83
CA ASP A 29 7.46 -21.04 1.09
C ASP A 29 8.45 -21.63 2.08
N LYS A 30 8.39 -22.94 2.22
CA LYS A 30 9.21 -23.67 3.19
C LYS A 30 10.71 -23.59 2.92
N SER A 31 11.10 -23.26 1.69
CA SER A 31 12.50 -23.12 1.35
C SER A 31 13.10 -21.83 1.93
N ILE A 32 12.27 -20.87 2.31
CA ILE A 32 12.73 -19.58 2.80
C ILE A 32 12.95 -19.61 4.30
N ASN A 33 11.93 -19.99 5.07
CA ASN A 33 12.07 -19.91 6.53
C ASN A 33 11.07 -20.84 7.23
N PRO A 34 11.52 -22.04 7.57
CA PRO A 34 10.62 -23.03 8.17
C PRO A 34 10.22 -22.72 9.62
N ILE A 35 10.91 -21.79 10.28
CA ILE A 35 10.58 -21.47 11.67
C ILE A 35 9.48 -20.44 11.81
N ILE A 36 9.08 -19.79 10.73
CA ILE A 36 8.04 -18.79 10.78
C ILE A 36 6.68 -19.44 10.62
N LYS A 37 5.77 -19.07 11.51
CA LYS A 37 4.44 -19.67 11.57
C LYS A 37 3.59 -19.28 10.37
N GLN A 38 2.67 -20.15 9.98
CA GLN A 38 1.81 -19.92 8.83
C GLN A 38 0.85 -18.74 8.98
N ASP A 39 0.51 -18.37 10.22
CA ASP A 39 -0.40 -17.27 10.47
C ASP A 39 0.28 -15.91 10.41
N THR A 40 1.60 -15.88 10.23
CA THR A 40 2.32 -14.62 10.02
C THR A 40 2.28 -14.28 8.55
N GLY A 41 1.35 -13.48 8.19
CA GLY A 41 1.21 -13.02 6.82
C GLY A 41 1.08 -11.51 6.78
N PHE A 42 0.83 -11.02 5.59
CA PHE A 42 0.63 -9.60 5.38
C PHE A 42 -0.45 -9.37 4.33
N SER A 43 -1.02 -8.18 4.39
CA SER A 43 -1.88 -7.65 3.35
C SER A 43 -1.12 -6.54 2.64
N LEU A 44 -1.04 -6.65 1.33
CA LEU A 44 -0.36 -5.65 0.50
C LEU A 44 -1.35 -5.13 -0.52
N SER A 45 -1.53 -3.81 -0.52
CA SER A 45 -2.29 -3.11 -1.54
C SER A 45 -1.33 -2.17 -2.26
N CYS A 46 -1.58 -1.94 -3.52
CA CYS A 46 -0.76 -1.05 -4.32
C CYS A 46 -1.65 -0.04 -5.03
N PHE A 47 -1.48 1.23 -4.71
CA PHE A 47 -2.12 2.32 -5.45
C PHE A 47 -1.30 2.59 -6.70
N LYS A 48 -2.00 2.75 -7.82
CA LYS A 48 -1.38 2.90 -9.13
C LYS A 48 -2.04 4.04 -9.88
N SER A 49 -1.27 5.05 -10.24
CA SER A 49 -1.76 6.17 -11.07
C SER A 49 -0.59 7.05 -11.48
N LYS A 50 -0.76 7.85 -12.50
CA LYS A 50 0.15 8.95 -12.76
C LYS A 50 -0.45 10.30 -12.35
N LYS A 51 -1.78 10.41 -12.31
CA LYS A 51 -2.45 11.63 -11.84
C LYS A 51 -3.81 11.24 -11.27
N GLY A 52 -4.00 11.50 -9.99
CA GLY A 52 -5.26 11.19 -9.35
C GLY A 52 -5.26 11.51 -7.87
N ARG A 53 -6.41 11.30 -7.25
CA ARG A 53 -6.62 11.62 -5.85
C ARG A 53 -7.62 10.66 -5.22
N VAL A 54 -7.33 10.28 -3.98
CA VAL A 54 -8.26 9.54 -3.12
C VAL A 54 -8.46 10.35 -1.85
N GLU A 55 -9.70 10.56 -1.45
CA GLU A 55 -10.04 11.28 -0.24
C GLU A 55 -10.74 10.38 0.76
N ASN A 56 -10.58 10.69 2.03
CA ASN A 56 -11.29 10.04 3.13
C ASN A 56 -11.06 8.53 3.19
N LEU A 57 -9.85 8.11 2.87
CA LEU A 57 -9.45 6.73 3.01
C LEU A 57 -9.19 6.45 4.49
N ILE A 58 -9.73 5.35 5.00
CA ILE A 58 -9.54 4.93 6.39
C ILE A 58 -9.04 3.51 6.39
N PHE A 59 -7.87 3.28 7.00
CA PHE A 59 -7.35 1.93 7.18
C PHE A 59 -7.90 1.36 8.49
N ASN A 60 -8.29 0.10 8.45
CA ASN A 60 -8.79 -0.58 9.64
C ASN A 60 -7.69 -1.29 10.43
N LYS A 61 -6.46 -1.15 10.03
CA LYS A 61 -5.27 -1.66 10.70
C LYS A 61 -4.14 -0.65 10.55
N PRO A 62 -3.18 -0.62 11.47
CA PRO A 62 -1.98 0.19 11.26
C PRO A 62 -1.32 -0.21 9.95
N THR A 63 -0.97 0.78 9.14
CA THR A 63 -0.51 0.56 7.78
C THR A 63 0.75 1.35 7.52
N ILE A 64 1.66 0.77 6.76
CA ILE A 64 2.84 1.46 6.29
C ILE A 64 2.65 1.72 4.80
N LEU A 65 2.78 2.98 4.42
CA LEU A 65 2.80 3.38 3.03
C LEU A 65 4.25 3.59 2.60
N PHE A 66 4.59 3.11 1.41
CA PHE A 66 5.90 3.41 0.85
C PHE A 66 5.80 3.58 -0.65
N SER A 67 6.56 4.56 -1.18
CA SER A 67 6.58 4.80 -2.61
C SER A 67 7.54 3.85 -3.29
N GLN A 68 7.01 3.08 -4.21
CA GLN A 68 7.82 2.24 -5.08
C GLN A 68 8.23 3.01 -6.32
N LYS A 69 7.44 4.00 -6.71
CA LYS A 69 7.74 4.91 -7.82
C LYS A 69 6.91 6.17 -7.68
N GLY A 70 7.54 7.32 -7.89
CA GLY A 70 6.86 8.60 -7.88
C GLY A 70 6.82 9.27 -6.52
N SER A 71 6.43 10.53 -6.54
CA SER A 71 6.26 11.36 -5.34
C SER A 71 4.79 11.45 -5.01
N TRP A 72 4.41 10.95 -3.85
CA TRP A 72 3.02 10.87 -3.41
C TRP A 72 2.79 11.86 -2.29
N LYS A 73 1.73 12.66 -2.42
CA LYS A 73 1.32 13.57 -1.36
C LYS A 73 0.34 12.84 -0.45
N ILE A 74 0.69 12.75 0.82
CA ILE A 74 -0.10 12.04 1.81
C ILE A 74 -0.55 13.04 2.86
N GLU A 75 -1.85 13.16 3.08
CA GLU A 75 -2.42 13.97 4.15
C GLU A 75 -3.06 13.02 5.17
N ILE A 76 -2.62 13.12 6.42
CA ILE A 76 -3.15 12.33 7.53
C ILE A 76 -3.67 13.32 8.55
N GLU A 77 -4.99 13.42 8.68
CA GLU A 77 -5.62 14.44 9.52
C GLU A 77 -5.12 15.82 9.11
N LYS A 78 -4.39 16.51 10.01
CA LYS A 78 -3.83 17.83 9.75
C LYS A 78 -2.37 17.80 9.30
N PHE A 79 -1.82 16.62 9.16
CA PHE A 79 -0.42 16.43 8.79
C PHE A 79 -0.34 16.14 7.29
N SER A 80 0.57 16.82 6.61
CA SER A 80 0.78 16.60 5.17
C SER A 80 2.26 16.33 4.92
N LYS A 81 2.54 15.32 4.13
CA LYS A 81 3.90 14.96 3.75
C LYS A 81 3.93 14.44 2.33
N GLU A 82 4.99 14.79 1.61
CA GLU A 82 5.29 14.21 0.32
C GLU A 82 6.31 13.09 0.54
N ILE A 83 6.00 11.90 0.05
CA ILE A 83 6.93 10.77 0.12
C ILE A 83 7.42 10.44 -1.27
N ASN A 84 8.73 10.32 -1.38
CA ASN A 84 9.43 10.01 -2.63
C ASN A 84 9.82 8.55 -2.66
N PHE A 85 10.41 8.11 -3.76
CA PHE A 85 10.89 6.73 -3.89
C PHE A 85 11.71 6.32 -2.67
N LYS A 86 11.37 5.19 -2.09
CA LYS A 86 11.95 4.58 -0.88
C LYS A 86 11.52 5.23 0.44
N ASP A 87 10.82 6.35 0.41
CA ASP A 87 10.29 6.91 1.65
C ASP A 87 9.11 6.09 2.15
N THR A 88 8.95 6.09 3.47
CA THR A 88 7.84 5.41 4.12
C THR A 88 7.13 6.35 5.08
N ILE A 89 5.87 6.06 5.34
CA ILE A 89 5.11 6.74 6.38
C ILE A 89 4.18 5.74 7.05
N SER A 90 4.11 5.81 8.38
CA SER A 90 3.19 4.97 9.16
C SER A 90 1.86 5.69 9.31
N VAL A 91 0.78 4.97 9.05
CA VAL A 91 -0.57 5.51 9.17
C VAL A 91 -1.31 4.73 10.24
N PRO A 92 -1.78 5.40 11.29
CA PRO A 92 -2.60 4.73 12.31
C PRO A 92 -3.93 4.26 11.73
N LEU A 93 -4.50 3.25 12.35
CA LEU A 93 -5.86 2.84 11.98
C LEU A 93 -6.86 3.93 12.36
N GLY A 94 -7.95 4.00 11.61
CA GLY A 94 -9.10 4.83 11.97
C GLY A 94 -8.97 6.32 11.66
N VAL A 95 -7.88 6.76 11.04
CA VAL A 95 -7.70 8.17 10.69
C VAL A 95 -8.00 8.41 9.22
N ASN A 96 -8.44 9.60 8.88
CA ASN A 96 -8.68 9.99 7.51
C ASN A 96 -7.37 10.26 6.79
N VAL A 97 -7.22 9.70 5.60
CA VAL A 97 -6.04 9.85 4.76
C VAL A 97 -6.47 10.31 3.38
N ASN A 98 -5.81 11.32 2.86
CA ASN A 98 -5.95 11.71 1.46
C ASN A 98 -4.63 11.41 0.76
N ILE A 99 -4.71 10.88 -0.45
CA ILE A 99 -3.56 10.49 -1.25
C ILE A 99 -3.68 11.17 -2.61
N GLU A 100 -2.61 11.82 -3.04
CA GLU A 100 -2.60 12.49 -4.34
C GLU A 100 -1.29 12.20 -5.05
N ILE A 101 -1.38 12.05 -6.36
CA ILE A 101 -0.23 11.87 -7.25
C ILE A 101 -0.43 12.75 -8.48
N ASP A 102 0.65 13.38 -8.93
CA ASP A 102 0.68 14.13 -10.18
C ASP A 102 2.08 13.99 -10.77
N GLU A 103 2.26 12.93 -11.55
CA GLU A 103 3.53 12.60 -12.17
C GLU A 103 3.35 12.41 -13.67
N SER A 104 4.46 12.45 -14.40
CA SER A 104 4.44 12.21 -15.85
C SER A 104 4.34 10.75 -16.21
N GLU A 105 4.66 9.86 -15.28
CA GLU A 105 4.63 8.41 -15.47
C GLU A 105 3.78 7.75 -14.41
N VAL A 106 3.30 6.56 -14.73
CA VAL A 106 2.55 5.75 -13.78
C VAL A 106 3.43 5.48 -12.56
N SER A 107 2.88 5.73 -11.39
CA SER A 107 3.58 5.62 -10.12
C SER A 107 2.88 4.61 -9.22
N TYR A 108 3.60 4.12 -8.23
CA TYR A 108 3.13 3.03 -7.37
C TYR A 108 3.38 3.37 -5.91
N LEU A 109 2.32 3.28 -5.12
CA LEU A 109 2.38 3.45 -3.67
C LEU A 109 1.90 2.17 -3.01
N ASN A 110 2.76 1.53 -2.26
CA ASN A 110 2.44 0.28 -1.58
C ASN A 110 1.91 0.56 -0.18
N CYS A 111 0.94 -0.25 0.25
CA CYS A 111 0.32 -0.21 1.56
C CYS A 111 0.45 -1.58 2.19
N VAL A 112 1.14 -1.68 3.30
CA VAL A 112 1.39 -2.95 3.97
C VAL A 112 0.81 -2.93 5.37
N SER A 113 0.07 -3.97 5.71
CA SER A 113 -0.45 -4.15 7.07
C SER A 113 -0.41 -5.63 7.44
N SER A 114 -0.69 -5.94 8.69
CA SER A 114 -0.91 -7.33 9.10
C SER A 114 -2.21 -7.87 8.51
N ILE A 115 -2.28 -9.15 8.42
CA ILE A 115 -3.54 -9.82 8.03
C ILE A 115 -4.58 -9.71 9.13
#